data_7e09aa46e42032ad21dd754bf0e59c42
#
_entry.id   7e09aa46e42032ad21dd754bf0e59c42
#
_cell.length_a   1.000
_cell.length_b   1.000
_cell.length_c   1.000
_cell.angle_alpha   90.00
_cell.angle_beta   90.00
_cell.angle_gamma   90.00
#
_symmetry.space_group_name_H-M   'P 1'
#
loop_
_entity.id
_entity.type
_entity.pdbx_description
1 polymer ?
#
loop_
_entity_poly.entity_id
_entity_poly.type
_entity_poly.pdbx_seq_one_letter_code
_entity_poly.pdbx_strand_id
1 'polypeptide(L)'
;MIDKQKKIQDLLDRLMDSEIKQLLDEFSKLSEEFSKDKFKNLDERMEFTFDQVSEELDRNIELLKRFQIEERHDLISKQIDRLKSDQARLERLLENKSFDRDSAYSRNKSILNDLRAIENNYEELITENSTLSEPFDLKDFKTDFDRLSWKMQQ
;
A
#
# COMPACT_ATOMS: atom_id res chain seq x y z
N MET A 1 -0.46 -16.41 -19.25
CA MET A 1 0.04 -17.02 -18.01
C MET A 1 1.30 -16.35 -17.48
N ILE A 2 2.35 -16.28 -18.27
CA ILE A 2 3.64 -15.66 -17.86
C ILE A 2 3.48 -14.20 -17.37
N ASP A 3 2.65 -13.40 -18.02
CA ASP A 3 2.42 -12.00 -17.64
C ASP A 3 1.69 -11.86 -16.30
N LYS A 4 0.81 -12.81 -15.96
CA LYS A 4 0.10 -12.81 -14.66
C LYS A 4 0.99 -13.26 -13.52
N GLN A 5 1.85 -14.25 -13.74
CA GLN A 5 2.87 -14.66 -12.78
C GLN A 5 3.87 -13.54 -12.50
N LYS A 6 4.28 -12.79 -13.53
CA LYS A 6 5.14 -11.64 -13.37
C LYS A 6 4.48 -10.53 -12.55
N LYS A 7 3.19 -10.25 -12.77
CA LYS A 7 2.43 -9.30 -11.95
C LYS A 7 2.35 -9.73 -10.48
N ILE A 8 2.13 -11.02 -10.22
CA ILE A 8 2.14 -11.57 -8.85
C ILE A 8 3.52 -11.39 -8.22
N GLN A 9 4.59 -11.69 -8.94
CA GLN A 9 5.96 -11.50 -8.47
C GLN A 9 6.27 -10.02 -8.17
N ASP A 10 5.87 -9.11 -9.05
CA ASP A 10 6.05 -7.67 -8.85
C ASP A 10 5.27 -7.18 -7.61
N LEU A 11 4.08 -7.72 -7.34
CA LEU A 11 3.30 -7.42 -6.13
C LEU A 11 3.96 -7.99 -4.87
N LEU A 12 4.51 -9.20 -4.94
CA LEU A 12 5.27 -9.83 -3.87
C LEU A 12 6.50 -9.00 -3.47
N ASP A 13 7.23 -8.50 -4.46
CA ASP A 13 8.44 -7.70 -4.23
C ASP A 13 8.16 -6.34 -3.59
N ARG A 14 6.92 -5.86 -3.69
CA ARG A 14 6.46 -4.61 -3.04
C ARG A 14 6.01 -4.79 -1.59
N LEU A 15 5.77 -6.01 -1.14
CA LEU A 15 5.36 -6.29 0.23
C LEU A 15 6.54 -6.22 1.18
N MET A 16 6.39 -5.44 2.26
CA MET A 16 7.44 -5.27 3.28
C MET A 16 7.51 -6.42 4.29
N ASP A 17 6.43 -7.20 4.43
CA ASP A 17 6.32 -8.29 5.40
C ASP A 17 6.82 -9.61 4.79
N SER A 18 7.88 -10.18 5.38
CA SER A 18 8.48 -11.42 4.92
C SER A 18 7.57 -12.64 5.09
N GLU A 19 6.71 -12.68 6.12
CA GLU A 19 5.74 -13.78 6.34
C GLU A 19 4.68 -13.79 5.25
N ILE A 20 4.20 -12.63 4.85
CA ILE A 20 3.24 -12.47 3.77
C ILE A 20 3.88 -12.82 2.42
N LYS A 21 5.13 -12.42 2.19
CA LYS A 21 5.90 -12.87 1.03
C LYS A 21 5.98 -14.38 0.93
N GLN A 22 6.25 -15.07 2.04
CA GLN A 22 6.30 -16.54 2.07
C GLN A 22 4.95 -17.19 1.77
N LEU A 23 3.86 -16.69 2.36
CA LEU A 23 2.50 -17.18 2.10
C LEU A 23 2.12 -17.02 0.64
N LEU A 24 2.44 -15.89 0.05
CA LEU A 24 2.15 -15.59 -1.35
C LEU A 24 3.02 -16.43 -2.31
N ASP A 25 4.26 -16.71 -1.94
CA ASP A 25 5.17 -17.57 -2.70
C ASP A 25 4.69 -19.03 -2.68
N GLU A 26 4.24 -19.55 -1.51
CA GLU A 26 3.61 -20.86 -1.39
C GLU A 26 2.32 -20.96 -2.21
N PHE A 27 1.51 -19.91 -2.19
CA PHE A 27 0.28 -19.82 -2.95
C PHE A 27 0.54 -19.81 -4.47
N SER A 28 1.55 -19.06 -4.92
CA SER A 28 2.00 -19.06 -6.33
C SER A 28 2.47 -20.43 -6.78
N LYS A 29 3.24 -21.14 -5.95
CA LYS A 29 3.69 -22.52 -6.24
C LYS A 29 2.54 -23.50 -6.33
N LEU A 30 1.56 -23.43 -5.42
CA LEU A 30 0.34 -24.25 -5.46
C LEU A 30 -0.46 -23.99 -6.74
N SER A 31 -0.57 -22.74 -7.15
CA SER A 31 -1.22 -22.35 -8.40
C SER A 31 -0.52 -22.92 -9.65
N GLU A 32 0.81 -22.93 -9.65
CA GLU A 32 1.62 -23.52 -10.73
C GLU A 32 1.49 -25.05 -10.76
N GLU A 33 1.58 -25.72 -9.60
CA GLU A 33 1.42 -27.18 -9.51
C GLU A 33 0.02 -27.63 -9.93
N PHE A 34 -1.01 -26.90 -9.50
CA PHE A 34 -2.39 -27.17 -9.93
C PHE A 34 -2.58 -27.02 -11.43
N SER A 35 -1.93 -26.05 -12.05
CA SER A 35 -1.92 -25.88 -13.50
C SER A 35 -1.22 -27.03 -14.20
N LYS A 36 -0.06 -27.48 -13.70
CA LYS A 36 0.70 -28.62 -14.27
C LYS A 36 -0.04 -29.94 -14.18
N ASP A 37 -0.69 -30.23 -13.04
CA ASP A 37 -1.44 -31.46 -12.84
C ASP A 37 -2.68 -31.53 -13.73
N LYS A 38 -3.36 -30.43 -13.97
CA LYS A 38 -4.47 -30.35 -14.93
C LYS A 38 -4.01 -30.49 -16.37
N PHE A 39 -2.84 -29.99 -16.73
CA PHE A 39 -2.25 -30.18 -18.08
C PHE A 39 -1.85 -31.61 -18.39
N LYS A 40 -1.48 -32.41 -17.40
CA LYS A 40 -1.10 -33.82 -17.60
C LYS A 40 -2.27 -34.73 -17.92
N ASN A 41 -3.50 -34.37 -17.60
CA ASN A 41 -4.68 -35.24 -17.72
C ASN A 41 -5.62 -34.91 -18.88
N LEU A 42 -5.28 -33.98 -19.80
CA LEU A 42 -6.28 -33.34 -20.66
C LEU A 42 -5.86 -33.11 -22.11
N ASP A 43 -5.98 -34.14 -22.95
CA ASP A 43 -5.97 -33.96 -24.41
C ASP A 43 -7.28 -33.37 -24.98
N GLU A 44 -8.41 -33.44 -24.27
CA GLU A 44 -9.73 -33.03 -24.78
C GLU A 44 -10.43 -31.90 -24.07
N ARG A 45 -9.87 -31.34 -22.96
CA ARG A 45 -10.47 -30.26 -22.15
C ARG A 45 -9.60 -29.01 -21.99
N MET A 46 -8.59 -28.85 -22.84
CA MET A 46 -7.56 -27.81 -22.64
C MET A 46 -8.06 -26.38 -22.65
N GLU A 47 -8.99 -26.00 -23.51
CA GLU A 47 -9.49 -24.62 -23.59
C GLU A 47 -10.27 -24.20 -22.34
N PHE A 48 -11.18 -25.04 -21.85
CA PHE A 48 -12.00 -24.76 -20.69
C PHE A 48 -11.17 -24.66 -19.40
N THR A 49 -10.16 -25.49 -19.27
CA THR A 49 -9.25 -25.50 -18.12
C THR A 49 -8.32 -24.29 -18.08
N PHE A 50 -7.90 -23.82 -19.25
CA PHE A 50 -7.04 -22.66 -19.39
C PHE A 50 -7.76 -21.37 -18.95
N ASP A 51 -9.02 -21.20 -19.35
CA ASP A 51 -9.84 -20.06 -18.96
C ASP A 51 -10.10 -20.06 -17.45
N GLN A 52 -10.39 -21.19 -16.84
CA GLN A 52 -10.57 -21.31 -15.39
C GLN A 52 -9.31 -20.95 -14.60
N VAL A 53 -8.14 -21.42 -15.01
CA VAL A 53 -6.86 -21.08 -14.38
C VAL A 53 -6.58 -19.59 -14.55
N SER A 54 -6.90 -19.02 -15.70
CA SER A 54 -6.75 -17.58 -15.94
C SER A 54 -7.65 -16.75 -15.04
N GLU A 55 -8.90 -17.16 -14.85
CA GLU A 55 -9.83 -16.49 -13.92
C GLU A 55 -9.37 -16.58 -12.45
N GLU A 56 -8.88 -17.73 -12.02
CA GLU A 56 -8.34 -17.91 -10.68
C GLU A 56 -7.11 -17.03 -10.44
N LEU A 57 -6.21 -16.94 -11.42
CA LEU A 57 -5.05 -16.04 -11.35
C LEU A 57 -5.46 -14.57 -11.28
N ASP A 58 -6.49 -14.17 -12.02
CA ASP A 58 -7.02 -12.80 -11.96
C ASP A 58 -7.62 -12.48 -10.57
N ARG A 59 -8.37 -13.41 -9.98
CA ARG A 59 -8.88 -13.27 -8.60
C ARG A 59 -7.75 -13.16 -7.58
N ASN A 60 -6.71 -13.95 -7.73
CA ASN A 60 -5.57 -13.93 -6.84
C ASN A 60 -4.79 -12.62 -6.93
N ILE A 61 -4.59 -12.10 -8.15
CA ILE A 61 -3.99 -10.79 -8.37
C ILE A 61 -4.83 -9.69 -7.70
N GLU A 62 -6.15 -9.76 -7.84
CA GLU A 62 -7.08 -8.82 -7.21
C GLU A 62 -6.99 -8.88 -5.67
N LEU A 63 -6.98 -10.08 -5.08
CA LEU A 63 -6.81 -10.26 -3.64
C LEU A 63 -5.50 -9.68 -3.12
N LEU A 64 -4.40 -9.90 -3.84
CA LEU A 64 -3.09 -9.35 -3.48
C LEU A 64 -3.07 -7.83 -3.53
N LYS A 65 -3.67 -7.25 -4.56
CA LYS A 65 -3.82 -5.79 -4.67
C LYS A 65 -4.65 -5.23 -3.52
N ARG A 66 -5.77 -5.86 -3.19
CA ARG A 66 -6.63 -5.46 -2.06
C ARG A 66 -5.86 -5.46 -0.76
N PHE A 67 -5.14 -6.54 -0.48
CA PHE A 67 -4.31 -6.67 0.71
C PHE A 67 -3.23 -5.56 0.79
N GLN A 68 -2.53 -5.33 -0.30
CA GLN A 68 -1.51 -4.29 -0.39
C GLN A 68 -2.08 -2.88 -0.14
N ILE A 69 -3.27 -2.60 -0.66
CA ILE A 69 -3.97 -1.33 -0.46
C ILE A 69 -4.36 -1.15 1.01
N GLU A 70 -4.91 -2.18 1.66
CA GLU A 70 -5.24 -2.14 3.09
C GLU A 70 -4.02 -1.85 3.96
N GLU A 71 -2.92 -2.57 3.74
CA GLU A 71 -1.68 -2.34 4.50
C GLU A 71 -1.10 -0.95 4.31
N ARG A 72 -1.07 -0.47 3.07
CA ARG A 72 -0.57 0.88 2.78
C ARG A 72 -1.45 1.95 3.40
N HIS A 73 -2.77 1.77 3.38
CA HIS A 73 -3.71 2.68 4.04
C HIS A 73 -3.49 2.75 5.54
N ASP A 74 -3.32 1.60 6.21
CA ASP A 74 -3.01 1.52 7.63
C ASP A 74 -1.67 2.18 7.97
N LEU A 75 -0.66 1.98 7.13
CA LEU A 75 0.64 2.62 7.29
C LEU A 75 0.53 4.14 7.17
N ILE A 76 -0.19 4.64 6.17
CA ILE A 76 -0.43 6.09 5.99
C ILE A 76 -1.17 6.66 7.20
N SER A 77 -2.19 5.99 7.72
CA SER A 77 -2.91 6.40 8.93
C SER A 77 -1.97 6.55 10.13
N LYS A 78 -1.11 5.57 10.36
CA LYS A 78 -0.10 5.62 11.43
C LYS A 78 0.94 6.73 11.23
N GLN A 79 1.36 6.97 10.01
CA GLN A 79 2.29 8.06 9.67
C GLN A 79 1.66 9.43 9.92
N ILE A 80 0.39 9.63 9.57
CA ILE A 80 -0.36 10.86 9.85
C ILE A 80 -0.47 11.09 11.35
N ASP A 81 -0.81 10.08 12.13
CA ASP A 81 -0.91 10.18 13.60
C ASP A 81 0.43 10.53 14.22
N ARG A 82 1.53 9.98 13.72
CA ARG A 82 2.87 10.34 14.12
C ARG A 82 3.20 11.79 13.82
N LEU A 83 2.89 12.28 12.63
CA LEU A 83 3.12 13.69 12.27
C LEU A 83 2.30 14.64 13.12
N LYS A 84 1.05 14.29 13.43
CA LYS A 84 0.21 15.08 14.38
C LYS A 84 0.86 15.17 15.76
N SER A 85 1.42 14.08 16.24
CA SER A 85 2.13 14.03 17.52
C SER A 85 3.42 14.85 17.50
N ASP A 86 4.22 14.73 16.45
CA ASP A 86 5.46 15.49 16.28
C ASP A 86 5.20 16.99 16.18
N GLN A 87 4.15 17.38 15.47
CA GLN A 87 3.73 18.78 15.35
C GLN A 87 3.24 19.34 16.68
N ALA A 88 2.41 18.62 17.41
CA ALA A 88 1.94 19.03 18.75
C ALA A 88 3.10 19.16 19.74
N ARG A 89 4.09 18.30 19.63
CA ARG A 89 5.32 18.38 20.44
C ARG A 89 6.14 19.62 20.09
N LEU A 90 6.26 19.96 18.83
CA LEU A 90 6.95 21.17 18.38
C LEU A 90 6.25 22.44 18.90
N GLU A 91 4.91 22.51 18.83
CA GLU A 91 4.12 23.62 19.37
C GLU A 91 4.41 23.82 20.86
N ARG A 92 4.39 22.76 21.67
CA ARG A 92 4.70 22.84 23.12
C ARG A 92 6.11 23.33 23.41
N LEU A 93 7.09 22.90 22.62
CA LEU A 93 8.48 23.34 22.77
C LEU A 93 8.64 24.83 22.45
N LEU A 94 7.91 25.34 21.48
CA LEU A 94 7.89 26.76 21.13
C LEU A 94 7.18 27.62 22.21
N GLU A 95 6.05 27.16 22.73
CA GLU A 95 5.32 27.83 23.82
C GLU A 95 6.17 27.96 25.09
N ASN A 96 6.92 26.93 25.43
CA ASN A 96 7.77 26.92 26.62
C ASN A 96 9.11 27.65 26.43
N LYS A 97 9.34 28.28 25.28
CA LYS A 97 10.60 28.99 24.94
C LYS A 97 11.87 28.14 25.15
N SER A 98 11.72 26.84 25.17
CA SER A 98 12.80 25.89 25.42
C SER A 98 13.51 25.43 24.14
N PHE A 99 13.19 26.05 23.01
CA PHE A 99 13.70 25.65 21.70
C PHE A 99 14.28 26.84 20.95
N ASP A 100 15.46 26.62 20.39
CA ASP A 100 16.12 27.56 19.50
C ASP A 100 15.34 27.70 18.18
N ARG A 101 15.30 28.90 17.65
CA ARG A 101 14.55 29.27 16.45
C ARG A 101 14.98 28.47 15.22
N ASP A 102 16.29 28.23 15.06
CA ASP A 102 16.82 27.50 13.91
C ASP A 102 16.50 26.01 13.99
N SER A 103 16.52 25.46 15.20
CA SER A 103 16.13 24.07 15.45
C SER A 103 14.62 23.87 15.22
N ALA A 104 13.78 24.83 15.62
CA ALA A 104 12.35 24.81 15.35
C ALA A 104 12.04 24.86 13.86
N TYR A 105 12.72 25.73 13.13
CA TYR A 105 12.59 25.85 11.68
C TYR A 105 12.99 24.57 10.96
N SER A 106 14.11 23.96 11.34
CA SER A 106 14.59 22.70 10.76
C SER A 106 13.62 21.55 11.00
N ARG A 107 13.05 21.45 12.19
CA ARG A 107 12.03 20.45 12.52
C ARG A 107 10.74 20.65 11.76
N ASN A 108 10.26 21.87 11.68
CA ASN A 108 9.06 22.21 10.92
C ASN A 108 9.22 21.84 9.44
N LYS A 109 10.37 22.15 8.86
CA LYS A 109 10.70 21.77 7.48
C LYS A 109 10.74 20.26 7.28
N SER A 110 11.29 19.50 8.23
CA SER A 110 11.32 18.04 8.18
C SER A 110 9.90 17.46 8.21
N ILE A 111 9.05 17.91 9.14
CA ILE A 111 7.65 17.46 9.22
C ILE A 111 6.89 17.79 7.94
N LEU A 112 7.11 18.97 7.35
CA LEU A 112 6.46 19.37 6.11
C LEU A 112 6.89 18.50 4.92
N ASN A 113 8.17 18.12 4.86
CA ASN A 113 8.67 17.19 3.82
C ASN A 113 8.07 15.79 3.97
N ASP A 114 7.98 15.29 5.20
CA ASP A 114 7.34 14.01 5.50
C ASP A 114 5.86 14.04 5.15
N LEU A 115 5.17 15.13 5.45
CA LEU A 115 3.77 15.32 5.10
C LEU A 115 3.54 15.24 3.59
N ARG A 116 4.37 15.92 2.80
CA ARG A 116 4.28 15.87 1.33
C ARG A 116 4.53 14.47 0.77
N ALA A 117 5.49 13.75 1.34
CA ALA A 117 5.78 12.37 0.93
C ALA A 117 4.58 11.44 1.23
N ILE A 118 3.96 11.59 2.39
CA ILE A 118 2.77 10.82 2.79
C ILE A 118 1.57 11.17 1.91
N GLU A 119 1.37 12.44 1.61
CA GLU A 119 0.31 12.92 0.72
C GLU A 119 0.43 12.31 -0.69
N ASN A 120 1.63 12.31 -1.26
CA ASN A 120 1.89 11.67 -2.55
C ASN A 120 1.61 10.16 -2.52
N ASN A 121 2.05 9.47 -1.47
CA ASN A 121 1.75 8.04 -1.27
C ASN A 121 0.25 7.77 -1.16
N TYR A 122 -0.48 8.66 -0.52
CA TYR A 122 -1.94 8.56 -0.41
C TYR A 122 -2.63 8.76 -1.76
N GLU A 123 -2.21 9.71 -2.56
CA GLU A 123 -2.75 9.93 -3.91
C GLU A 123 -2.50 8.71 -4.82
N GLU A 124 -1.30 8.13 -4.78
CA GLU A 124 -1.00 6.88 -5.47
C GLU A 124 -1.90 5.73 -5.01
N LEU A 125 -2.11 5.61 -3.69
CA LEU A 125 -2.99 4.60 -3.11
C LEU A 125 -4.44 4.74 -3.59
N ILE A 126 -4.97 5.95 -3.63
CA ILE A 126 -6.33 6.22 -4.14
C ILE A 126 -6.43 5.83 -5.61
N THR A 127 -5.42 6.12 -6.40
CA THR A 127 -5.35 5.73 -7.82
C THR A 127 -5.35 4.21 -7.97
N GLU A 128 -4.52 3.50 -7.21
CA GLU A 128 -4.47 2.04 -7.23
C GLU A 128 -5.78 1.40 -6.76
N ASN A 129 -6.41 1.97 -5.71
CA ASN A 129 -7.72 1.52 -5.23
C ASN A 129 -8.80 1.63 -6.32
N SER A 130 -8.76 2.68 -7.12
CA SER A 130 -9.71 2.89 -8.22
C SER A 130 -9.59 1.85 -9.35
N THR A 131 -8.45 1.13 -9.43
CA THR A 131 -8.23 0.06 -10.42
C THR A 131 -8.79 -1.29 -10.01
N LEU A 132 -9.23 -1.43 -8.76
CA LEU A 132 -9.88 -2.66 -8.29
C LEU A 132 -11.26 -2.83 -8.92
N SER A 133 -11.70 -4.06 -9.08
CA SER A 133 -13.07 -4.37 -9.52
C SER A 133 -14.12 -3.86 -8.53
N GLU A 134 -13.81 -3.97 -7.23
CA GLU A 134 -14.58 -3.41 -6.13
C GLU A 134 -13.67 -2.53 -5.26
N PRO A 135 -13.58 -1.22 -5.52
CA PRO A 135 -12.76 -0.33 -4.71
C PRO A 135 -13.19 -0.30 -3.24
N PHE A 136 -12.23 -0.18 -2.34
CA PHE A 136 -12.51 0.04 -0.92
C PHE A 136 -13.05 1.46 -0.68
N ASP A 137 -13.92 1.59 0.31
CA ASP A 137 -14.25 2.87 0.91
C ASP A 137 -13.14 3.24 1.91
N LEU A 138 -12.10 3.90 1.41
CA LEU A 138 -10.95 4.32 2.20
C LEU A 138 -11.26 5.62 2.95
N LYS A 139 -10.80 5.70 4.20
CA LYS A 139 -10.87 6.93 4.97
C LYS A 139 -10.15 8.06 4.22
N ASP A 140 -10.81 9.18 4.07
CA ASP A 140 -10.25 10.39 3.46
C ASP A 140 -9.37 11.14 4.47
N PHE A 141 -8.09 11.28 4.16
CA PHE A 141 -7.13 12.03 4.96
C PHE A 141 -6.89 13.46 4.48
N LYS A 142 -7.60 13.92 3.48
CA LYS A 142 -7.39 15.24 2.87
C LYS A 142 -7.52 16.37 3.89
N THR A 143 -8.54 16.30 4.74
CA THR A 143 -8.73 17.26 5.83
C THR A 143 -7.56 17.25 6.83
N ASP A 144 -7.00 16.08 7.12
CA ASP A 144 -5.83 15.94 8.00
C ASP A 144 -4.58 16.58 7.38
N PHE A 145 -4.34 16.36 6.08
CA PHE A 145 -3.24 16.99 5.35
C PHE A 145 -3.37 18.50 5.30
N ASP A 146 -4.55 19.02 4.98
CA ASP A 146 -4.82 20.47 4.94
C ASP A 146 -4.60 21.12 6.32
N ARG A 147 -5.08 20.50 7.38
CA ARG A 147 -4.91 20.97 8.75
C ARG A 147 -3.46 21.00 9.19
N LEU A 148 -2.70 19.92 8.91
CA LEU A 148 -1.28 19.84 9.24
C LEU A 148 -0.48 20.86 8.43
N SER A 149 -0.73 20.99 7.14
CA SER A 149 -0.08 21.96 6.26
C SER A 149 -0.32 23.40 6.74
N TRP A 150 -1.57 23.74 7.09
CA TRP A 150 -1.91 25.06 7.59
C TRP A 150 -1.18 25.39 8.90
N LYS A 151 -1.16 24.47 9.85
CA LYS A 151 -0.47 24.66 11.14
C LYS A 151 1.04 24.87 10.98
N MET A 152 1.64 24.32 9.95
CA MET A 152 3.08 24.45 9.69
C MET A 152 3.49 25.73 8.97
N GLN A 153 2.52 26.46 8.42
CA GLN A 153 2.75 27.75 7.76
C GLN A 153 2.65 28.94 8.74
N GLN A 154 2.22 28.72 9.96
CA GLN A 154 2.15 29.74 11.03
C GLN A 154 3.40 29.74 11.90
#